data_2d59af18ab19e48d728464354caf2e0d
#
_entry.id   2d59af18ab19e48d728464354caf2e0d
#
_cell.length_a   1.000
_cell.length_b   1.000
_cell.length_c   1.000
_cell.angle_alpha   90.00
_cell.angle_beta   90.00
_cell.angle_gamma   90.00
#
_symmetry.space_group_name_H-M   'P 1'
#
loop_
_entity.id
_entity.type
_entity.pdbx_description
1 polymer ?
#
loop_
_entity_poly.entity_id
_entity_poly.type
_entity_poly.pdbx_seq_one_letter_code
_entity_poly.pdbx_strand_id
1 'polypeptide(L)'
;MLTFPEKKEHVLNVLLRAETLSPTEKLVAVAMVFKISDNGVVDLRMGEIAQLSSLTIRGLRYILKRLQEKKIFDVRHDGYRKTYYFVMWRML
;
A
#
# COMPACT_ATOMS: atom_id res chain seq x y z
N MET A 1 -10.84 5.47 -19.49
CA MET A 1 -10.78 5.09 -18.06
C MET A 1 -10.11 3.72 -17.93
N LEU A 2 -9.21 3.59 -16.98
CA LEU A 2 -8.49 2.33 -16.77
C LEU A 2 -9.36 1.28 -16.11
N THR A 3 -9.20 0.03 -16.52
CA THR A 3 -9.81 -1.12 -15.85
C THR A 3 -9.09 -1.39 -14.53
N PHE A 4 -9.67 -2.26 -13.69
CA PHE A 4 -9.05 -2.62 -12.42
C PHE A 4 -7.64 -3.23 -12.61
N PRO A 5 -7.44 -4.22 -13.51
CA PRO A 5 -6.08 -4.74 -13.76
C PRO A 5 -5.11 -3.68 -14.27
N GLU A 6 -5.57 -2.78 -15.12
CA GLU A 6 -4.73 -1.69 -15.64
C GLU A 6 -4.32 -0.71 -14.54
N LYS A 7 -5.23 -0.41 -13.62
CA LYS A 7 -4.91 0.44 -12.46
C LYS A 7 -3.86 -0.20 -11.57
N LYS A 8 -3.99 -1.51 -11.30
CA LYS A 8 -3.00 -2.25 -10.51
C LYS A 8 -1.62 -2.20 -11.16
N GLU A 9 -1.56 -2.44 -12.46
CA GLU A 9 -0.31 -2.39 -13.21
C GLU A 9 0.31 -1.00 -13.16
N HIS A 10 -0.51 0.03 -13.33
CA HIS A 10 -0.03 1.41 -13.25
C HIS A 10 0.58 1.73 -11.88
N VAL A 11 -0.13 1.36 -10.82
CA VAL A 11 0.35 1.59 -9.45
C VAL A 11 1.66 0.84 -9.19
N LEU A 12 1.74 -0.43 -9.62
CA LEU A 12 2.97 -1.21 -9.48
C LEU A 12 4.15 -0.55 -10.19
N ASN A 13 3.93 -0.06 -11.41
CA ASN A 13 4.99 0.63 -12.16
C ASN A 13 5.46 1.89 -11.45
N VAL A 14 4.54 2.68 -10.92
CA VAL A 14 4.88 3.90 -10.19
C VAL A 14 5.69 3.57 -8.93
N LEU A 15 5.24 2.57 -8.16
CA LEU A 15 5.91 2.18 -6.93
C LEU A 15 7.32 1.64 -7.20
N LEU A 16 7.46 0.78 -8.20
CA LEU A 16 8.76 0.17 -8.51
C LEU A 16 9.77 1.19 -9.03
N ARG A 17 9.31 2.25 -9.66
CA ARG A 17 10.18 3.31 -10.20
C ARG A 17 10.39 4.47 -9.23
N ALA A 18 9.72 4.47 -8.09
CA ALA A 18 9.80 5.59 -7.15
C ALA A 18 11.17 5.63 -6.47
N GLU A 19 11.93 6.67 -6.75
CA GLU A 19 13.27 6.85 -6.19
C GLU A 19 13.24 7.26 -4.72
N THR A 20 12.12 7.80 -4.26
CA THR A 20 11.95 8.26 -2.88
C THR A 20 11.66 7.12 -1.90
N LEU A 21 11.40 5.91 -2.41
CA LEU A 21 11.10 4.75 -1.58
C LEU A 21 12.33 3.87 -1.43
N SER A 22 12.58 3.43 -0.20
CA SER A 22 13.60 2.43 0.06
C SER A 22 13.15 1.06 -0.49
N PRO A 23 14.06 0.10 -0.67
CA PRO A 23 13.67 -1.25 -1.11
C PRO A 23 12.63 -1.91 -0.20
N THR A 24 12.74 -1.73 1.12
CA THR A 24 11.78 -2.28 2.06
C THR A 24 10.41 -1.60 1.92
N GLU A 25 10.40 -0.29 1.74
CA GLU A 25 9.16 0.46 1.50
C GLU A 25 8.48 0.02 0.21
N LYS A 26 9.24 -0.18 -0.86
CA LYS A 26 8.71 -0.69 -2.12
C LYS A 26 8.10 -2.08 -1.94
N LEU A 27 8.79 -2.95 -1.24
CA LEU A 27 8.32 -4.32 -1.02
C LEU A 27 6.99 -4.34 -0.27
N VAL A 28 6.87 -3.55 0.79
CA VAL A 28 5.61 -3.44 1.56
C VAL A 28 4.50 -2.87 0.68
N ALA A 29 4.77 -1.78 -0.03
CA ALA A 29 3.78 -1.15 -0.90
C ALA A 29 3.29 -2.11 -2.00
N VAL A 30 4.20 -2.83 -2.63
CA VAL A 30 3.86 -3.84 -3.65
C VAL A 30 3.03 -4.97 -3.05
N ALA A 31 3.40 -5.47 -1.86
CA ALA A 31 2.62 -6.50 -1.18
C ALA A 31 1.20 -6.04 -0.91
N MET A 32 1.00 -4.77 -0.57
CA MET A 32 -0.33 -4.21 -0.34
C MET A 32 -1.15 -4.11 -1.62
N VAL A 33 -0.52 -3.95 -2.78
CA VAL A 33 -1.25 -3.93 -4.07
C VAL A 33 -1.95 -5.28 -4.31
N PHE A 34 -1.39 -6.38 -3.84
CA PHE A 34 -2.02 -7.69 -3.97
C PHE A 34 -3.34 -7.79 -3.17
N LYS A 35 -3.54 -6.90 -2.21
CA LYS A 35 -4.73 -6.90 -1.34
C LYS A 35 -5.67 -5.75 -1.65
N ILE A 36 -5.49 -5.08 -2.78
CA ILE A 36 -6.30 -3.93 -3.14
C ILE A 36 -7.62 -4.38 -3.76
N SER A 37 -8.70 -3.68 -3.42
CA SER A 37 -10.02 -3.88 -4.01
C SER A 37 -10.26 -2.88 -5.16
N ASP A 38 -11.37 -3.06 -5.88
CA ASP A 38 -11.72 -2.24 -7.04
C ASP A 38 -11.75 -0.73 -6.74
N ASN A 39 -12.09 -0.37 -5.50
CA ASN A 39 -12.19 1.03 -5.10
C ASN A 39 -10.88 1.58 -4.50
N GLY A 40 -9.79 0.83 -4.61
CA GLY A 40 -8.49 1.27 -4.11
C GLY A 40 -8.25 1.05 -2.62
N VAL A 41 -9.19 0.43 -1.94
CA VAL A 41 -9.07 0.10 -0.52
C VAL A 41 -8.22 -1.17 -0.37
N VAL A 42 -7.31 -1.15 0.60
CA VAL A 42 -6.45 -2.28 0.89
C VAL A 42 -7.01 -3.07 2.07
N ASP A 43 -7.24 -4.37 1.86
CA ASP A 43 -7.58 -5.28 2.95
C ASP A 43 -6.29 -5.63 3.69
N LEU A 44 -5.98 -4.80 4.69
CA LEU A 44 -4.70 -4.90 5.39
C LEU A 44 -4.78 -5.94 6.50
N ARG A 45 -4.19 -7.09 6.22
CA ARG A 45 -3.96 -8.12 7.23
C ARG A 45 -2.49 -8.07 7.61
N MET A 46 -2.22 -7.48 8.78
CA MET A 46 -0.86 -7.18 9.22
C MET A 46 0.08 -8.40 9.16
N GLY A 47 -0.37 -9.53 9.68
CA GLY A 47 0.45 -10.75 9.69
C GLY A 47 0.80 -11.24 8.30
N GLU A 48 -0.14 -11.15 7.37
CA GLU A 48 0.05 -11.59 6.00
C GLU A 48 1.03 -10.66 5.26
N ILE A 49 0.84 -9.36 5.39
CA ILE A 49 1.74 -8.38 4.76
C ILE A 49 3.14 -8.47 5.35
N ALA A 50 3.25 -8.64 6.67
CA ALA A 50 4.54 -8.81 7.33
C ALA A 50 5.26 -10.05 6.79
N GLN A 51 4.55 -11.16 6.63
CA GLN A 51 5.11 -12.40 6.10
C GLN A 51 5.60 -12.20 4.67
N LEU A 52 4.79 -11.60 3.81
CA LEU A 52 5.16 -11.33 2.42
C LEU A 52 6.37 -10.43 2.31
N SER A 53 6.56 -9.53 3.26
CA SER A 53 7.64 -8.55 3.27
C SER A 53 8.84 -9.00 4.11
N SER A 54 8.79 -10.19 4.69
CA SER A 54 9.84 -10.71 5.59
C SER A 54 10.11 -9.77 6.76
N LEU A 55 9.05 -9.16 7.30
CA LEU A 55 9.13 -8.23 8.41
C LEU A 55 8.40 -8.77 9.63
N THR A 56 8.78 -8.25 10.81
CA THR A 56 7.96 -8.40 12.01
C THR A 56 6.77 -7.44 11.93
N ILE A 57 5.75 -7.67 12.74
CA ILE A 57 4.61 -6.74 12.81
C ILE A 57 5.08 -5.34 13.22
N ARG A 58 6.03 -5.26 14.15
CA ARG A 58 6.60 -3.99 14.59
C ARG A 58 7.32 -3.26 13.44
N GLY A 59 8.13 -3.99 12.70
CA GLY A 59 8.82 -3.44 11.53
C GLY A 59 7.84 -2.98 10.45
N LEU A 60 6.80 -3.77 10.21
CA LEU A 60 5.76 -3.40 9.26
C LEU A 60 5.06 -2.10 9.66
N ARG A 61 4.70 -1.93 10.94
CA ARG A 61 4.07 -0.70 11.42
C ARG A 61 4.94 0.52 11.17
N TYR A 62 6.24 0.39 11.37
CA TYR A 62 7.19 1.46 11.10
C TYR A 62 7.19 1.84 9.62
N ILE A 63 7.23 0.84 8.74
CA ILE A 63 7.25 1.08 7.29
C ILE A 63 5.93 1.69 6.81
N LEU A 64 4.79 1.21 7.33
CA LEU A 64 3.47 1.78 6.98
C LEU A 64 3.38 3.25 7.35
N LYS A 65 3.91 3.62 8.51
CA LYS A 65 3.93 5.02 8.93
C LYS A 65 4.76 5.87 7.96
N ARG A 66 5.92 5.38 7.53
CA ARG A 66 6.76 6.09 6.57
C ARG A 66 6.07 6.26 5.22
N LEU A 67 5.40 5.21 4.73
CA LEU A 67 4.65 5.28 3.48
C LEU A 67 3.50 6.28 3.57
N GLN A 68 2.85 6.36 4.72
CA GLN A 68 1.81 7.36 4.97
C GLN A 68 2.39 8.78 4.94
N GLU A 69 3.53 8.99 5.59
CA GLU A 69 4.22 10.28 5.58
C GLU A 69 4.63 10.71 4.17
N LYS A 70 4.99 9.74 3.32
CA LYS A 70 5.35 9.99 1.92
C LYS A 70 4.14 10.09 0.99
N LYS A 71 2.92 10.06 1.54
CA LYS A 71 1.67 10.20 0.78
C LYS A 71 1.40 9.06 -0.21
N ILE A 72 1.97 7.90 0.02
CA ILE A 72 1.68 6.70 -0.77
C ILE A 72 0.31 6.14 -0.37
N PHE A 73 0.06 6.09 0.95
CA PHE A 73 -1.21 5.66 1.51
C PHE A 73 -1.85 6.77 2.30
N ASP A 74 -3.17 6.75 2.35
CA ASP A 74 -3.93 7.50 3.31
C ASP A 74 -4.69 6.52 4.20
N VAL A 75 -4.96 6.92 5.43
CA VAL A 75 -5.62 6.07 6.43
C VAL A 75 -6.86 6.77 6.92
N ARG A 76 -8.00 6.10 6.84
CA ARG A 76 -9.24 6.57 7.45
C ARG A 76 -9.51 5.78 8.72
N HIS A 77 -9.88 6.51 9.76
CA HIS A 77 -10.32 5.91 11.00
C HIS A 77 -11.86 5.93 11.02
N ASP A 78 -12.43 4.75 11.24
CA ASP A 78 -13.88 4.60 11.41
C ASP A 78 -14.08 3.82 12.71
N GLY A 79 -14.21 4.56 13.82
CA GLY A 79 -14.20 3.98 15.14
C GLY A 79 -12.85 3.31 15.42
N TYR A 80 -12.88 1.98 15.68
CA TYR A 80 -11.66 1.19 15.92
C TYR A 80 -11.04 0.67 14.62
N ARG A 81 -11.72 0.86 13.49
CA ARG A 81 -11.21 0.37 12.19
C ARG A 81 -10.32 1.40 11.54
N LYS A 82 -9.22 0.92 10.97
CA LYS A 82 -8.37 1.69 10.08
C LYS A 82 -8.53 1.14 8.68
N THR A 83 -8.80 2.04 7.73
CA THR A 83 -8.88 1.67 6.32
C THR A 83 -7.74 2.34 5.57
N TYR A 84 -6.95 1.54 4.87
CA TYR A 84 -5.83 2.01 4.06
C TYR A 84 -6.23 2.05 2.59
N TYR A 85 -5.81 3.10 1.89
CA TYR A 85 -6.03 3.17 0.45
C TYR A 85 -4.90 3.95 -0.21
N PHE A 86 -4.61 3.58 -1.46
CA PHE A 86 -3.60 4.26 -2.24
C PHE A 86 -4.08 5.63 -2.68
N VAL A 87 -3.28 6.66 -2.40
CA VAL A 87 -3.64 8.04 -2.75
C VAL A 87 -3.78 8.19 -4.26
N MET A 88 -2.86 7.59 -5.03
CA MET A 88 -2.86 7.72 -6.49
C MET A 88 -4.03 7.00 -7.17
N TRP A 89 -4.69 6.07 -6.49
CA TRP A 89 -5.78 5.30 -7.07
C TRP A 89 -6.94 6.18 -7.52
N ARG A 90 -7.21 7.23 -6.77
CA ARG A 90 -8.31 8.16 -7.08
C ARG A 90 -8.09 8.95 -8.35
N MET A 91 -6.85 9.03 -8.81
CA MET A 91 -6.48 9.81 -9.99
C MET A 91 -6.52 8.99 -11.28
N LEU A 92 -6.85 7.72 -11.16
CA LEU A 92 -6.81 6.78 -12.30
C LEU A 92 -8.19 6.49 -12.90
#